data_d33ae87eeb3af2d268e14fe6a7f9d669
#
_entry.id   d33ae87eeb3af2d268e14fe6a7f9d669
#
_cell.length_a   1.000
_cell.length_b   1.000
_cell.length_c   1.000
_cell.angle_alpha   90.00
_cell.angle_beta   90.00
_cell.angle_gamma   90.00
#
_symmetry.space_group_name_H-M   'P 1'
#
loop_
_entity.id
_entity.type
_entity.pdbx_description
1 polymer ?
#
loop_
_entity_poly.entity_id
_entity_poly.type
_entity_poly.pdbx_seq_one_letter_code
_entity_poly.pdbx_strand_id
1 'polypeptide(L)'
;MIYIIDHNDSFTHNVVHQFSNFDDVECDNFNKIDKKKLTKAKVIVFSPGPGSPKNYPISSRIYKKFKGKKKIIGICLGFQQILYCEKGKIIEQKKIYHGYQSQIKVTSDNSLFKKNRKFNVGRYHSLKLKEPFTAKNFEITMRCAISNVAMAIENNKEKIYGFQFHPESFLTENGNLLIKKILSA
;
A
#
# COMPACT_ATOMS: atom_id res chain seq x y z
N MET A 1 -10.78 9.31 -11.70
CA MET A 1 -10.25 8.04 -12.24
C MET A 1 -9.02 7.63 -11.45
N ILE A 2 -8.96 6.38 -11.06
CA ILE A 2 -7.87 5.71 -10.34
C ILE A 2 -7.13 4.82 -11.35
N TYR A 3 -5.80 4.79 -11.29
CA TYR A 3 -4.97 3.95 -12.14
C TYR A 3 -4.22 2.93 -11.28
N ILE A 4 -4.50 1.66 -11.49
CA ILE A 4 -3.87 0.54 -10.79
C ILE A 4 -2.75 -0.04 -11.65
N ILE A 5 -1.58 -0.19 -11.06
CA ILE A 5 -0.44 -0.86 -11.68
C ILE A 5 -0.41 -2.29 -11.15
N ASP A 6 -0.73 -3.24 -12.01
CA ASP A 6 -0.75 -4.67 -11.69
C ASP A 6 0.66 -5.25 -11.69
N HIS A 7 1.06 -5.84 -10.57
CA HIS A 7 2.33 -6.55 -10.40
C HIS A 7 2.19 -8.09 -10.51
N ASN A 8 1.22 -8.56 -11.31
CA ASN A 8 0.94 -10.00 -11.51
C ASN A 8 0.51 -10.72 -10.21
N ASP A 9 -0.34 -10.08 -9.43
CA ASP A 9 -0.88 -10.68 -8.21
C ASP A 9 -2.27 -11.27 -8.44
N SER A 10 -2.56 -12.41 -7.82
CA SER A 10 -3.89 -13.02 -7.88
C SER A 10 -4.99 -12.15 -7.24
N PHE A 11 -4.63 -11.27 -6.31
CA PHE A 11 -5.55 -10.33 -5.66
C PHE A 11 -5.75 -9.02 -6.43
N THR A 12 -5.05 -8.79 -7.56
CA THR A 12 -5.19 -7.52 -8.31
C THR A 12 -6.64 -7.26 -8.72
N HIS A 13 -7.38 -8.28 -9.15
CA HIS A 13 -8.79 -8.11 -9.51
C HIS A 13 -9.66 -7.73 -8.29
N ASN A 14 -9.36 -8.23 -7.11
CA ASN A 14 -10.05 -7.82 -5.88
C ASN A 14 -9.74 -6.35 -5.53
N VAL A 15 -8.50 -5.91 -5.75
CA VAL A 15 -8.12 -4.49 -5.61
C VAL A 15 -8.90 -3.63 -6.60
N VAL A 16 -8.95 -4.03 -7.89
CA VAL A 16 -9.73 -3.33 -8.92
C VAL A 16 -11.18 -3.21 -8.50
N HIS A 17 -11.81 -4.33 -8.13
CA HIS A 17 -13.20 -4.35 -7.67
C HIS A 17 -13.41 -3.45 -6.45
N GLN A 18 -12.51 -3.48 -5.47
CA GLN A 18 -12.63 -2.65 -4.27
C GLN A 18 -12.57 -1.15 -4.59
N PHE A 19 -11.63 -0.74 -5.44
CA PHE A 19 -11.48 0.67 -5.81
C PHE A 19 -12.57 1.16 -6.75
N SER A 20 -13.16 0.30 -7.60
CA SER A 20 -14.27 0.65 -8.50
C SER A 20 -15.56 1.02 -7.75
N ASN A 21 -15.68 0.69 -6.47
CA ASN A 21 -16.77 1.19 -5.62
C ASN A 21 -16.69 2.71 -5.34
N PHE A 22 -15.58 3.38 -5.69
CA PHE A 22 -15.33 4.77 -5.32
C PHE A 22 -15.07 5.70 -6.51
N ASP A 23 -14.53 5.19 -7.61
CA ASP A 23 -14.24 5.99 -8.83
C ASP A 23 -13.97 5.04 -10.01
N ASP A 24 -13.98 5.56 -11.24
CA ASP A 24 -13.57 4.83 -12.42
C ASP A 24 -12.14 4.30 -12.27
N VAL A 25 -11.92 3.03 -12.61
CA VAL A 25 -10.64 2.34 -12.45
C VAL A 25 -10.13 1.87 -13.81
N GLU A 26 -8.88 2.19 -14.09
CA GLU A 26 -8.07 1.60 -15.15
C GLU A 26 -6.96 0.75 -14.52
N CYS A 27 -6.68 -0.40 -15.11
CA CYS A 27 -5.66 -1.32 -14.60
C CYS A 27 -4.81 -1.84 -15.74
N ASP A 28 -3.52 -1.61 -15.67
CA ASP A 28 -2.55 -2.13 -16.63
C ASP A 28 -1.42 -2.87 -15.93
N ASN A 29 -0.90 -3.88 -16.59
CA ASN A 29 0.27 -4.59 -16.11
C ASN A 29 1.50 -3.67 -16.05
N PHE A 30 2.35 -3.85 -15.03
CA PHE A 30 3.51 -2.97 -14.75
C PHE A 30 4.48 -2.82 -15.93
N ASN A 31 4.50 -3.76 -16.87
CA ASN A 31 5.37 -3.72 -18.06
C ASN A 31 4.66 -3.21 -19.34
N LYS A 32 3.33 -2.97 -19.28
CA LYS A 32 2.50 -2.50 -20.40
C LYS A 32 1.66 -1.26 -20.03
N ILE A 33 2.28 -0.30 -19.38
CA ILE A 33 1.62 0.91 -18.87
C ILE A 33 1.15 1.83 -20.00
N ASP A 34 -0.14 2.18 -20.02
CA ASP A 34 -0.65 3.28 -20.83
C ASP A 34 -0.29 4.62 -20.18
N LYS A 35 0.70 5.28 -20.76
CA LYS A 35 1.22 6.56 -20.24
C LYS A 35 0.18 7.69 -20.29
N LYS A 36 -0.77 7.66 -21.25
CA LYS A 36 -1.82 8.69 -21.38
C LYS A 36 -2.83 8.54 -20.24
N LYS A 37 -3.32 7.32 -19.99
CA LYS A 37 -4.24 7.02 -18.89
C LYS A 37 -3.60 7.30 -17.55
N LEU A 38 -2.36 6.83 -17.31
CA LEU A 38 -1.61 7.09 -16.09
C LEU A 38 -1.44 8.60 -15.82
N THR A 39 -1.19 9.40 -16.87
CA THR A 39 -1.04 10.85 -16.72
C THR A 39 -2.37 11.53 -16.38
N LYS A 40 -3.50 11.05 -16.88
CA LYS A 40 -4.84 11.58 -16.58
C LYS A 40 -5.34 11.19 -15.19
N ALA A 41 -4.87 10.09 -14.62
CA ALA A 41 -5.31 9.59 -13.32
C ALA A 41 -5.05 10.60 -12.19
N LYS A 42 -5.96 10.69 -11.23
CA LYS A 42 -5.81 11.47 -9.98
C LYS A 42 -5.10 10.66 -8.90
N VAL A 43 -5.30 9.36 -8.91
CA VAL A 43 -4.77 8.40 -7.93
C VAL A 43 -4.01 7.30 -8.68
N ILE A 44 -2.84 6.94 -8.18
CA ILE A 44 -2.05 5.80 -8.65
C ILE A 44 -2.00 4.76 -7.53
N VAL A 45 -2.36 3.53 -7.84
CA VAL A 45 -2.31 2.41 -6.90
C VAL A 45 -1.25 1.42 -7.37
N PHE A 46 -0.29 1.10 -6.53
CA PHE A 46 0.63 -0.03 -6.70
C PHE A 46 0.00 -1.25 -6.05
N SER A 47 -0.32 -2.27 -6.84
CA SER A 47 -0.97 -3.50 -6.38
C SER A 47 -0.05 -4.36 -5.49
N PRO A 48 -0.59 -5.38 -4.84
CA PRO A 48 0.19 -6.53 -4.39
C PRO A 48 0.97 -7.16 -5.55
N GLY A 49 1.92 -8.05 -5.24
CA GLY A 49 2.69 -8.76 -6.25
C GLY A 49 3.74 -9.69 -5.65
N PRO A 50 4.27 -10.61 -6.44
CA PRO A 50 5.35 -11.51 -6.03
C PRO A 50 6.70 -10.80 -5.98
N GLY A 51 7.67 -11.44 -5.32
CA GLY A 51 9.05 -10.99 -5.26
C GLY A 51 9.27 -9.77 -4.37
N SER A 52 10.06 -8.82 -4.84
CA SER A 52 10.47 -7.64 -4.07
C SER A 52 10.45 -6.37 -4.93
N PRO A 53 10.49 -5.18 -4.32
CA PRO A 53 10.50 -3.91 -5.06
C PRO A 53 11.60 -3.78 -6.12
N LYS A 54 12.73 -4.47 -5.94
CA LYS A 54 13.86 -4.47 -6.89
C LYS A 54 13.47 -5.06 -8.26
N ASN A 55 12.49 -5.94 -8.29
CA ASN A 55 12.00 -6.57 -9.52
C ASN A 55 11.16 -5.62 -10.39
N TYR A 56 10.76 -4.46 -9.84
CA TYR A 56 9.84 -3.52 -10.48
C TYR A 56 10.41 -2.11 -10.68
N PRO A 57 11.51 -1.95 -11.47
CA PRO A 57 12.16 -0.66 -11.66
C PRO A 57 11.25 0.37 -12.37
N ILE A 58 10.28 -0.10 -13.16
CA ILE A 58 9.28 0.78 -13.80
C ILE A 58 8.41 1.45 -12.73
N SER A 59 7.93 0.70 -11.74
CA SER A 59 7.15 1.23 -10.63
C SER A 59 7.93 2.26 -9.80
N SER A 60 9.23 2.03 -9.59
CA SER A 60 10.12 3.02 -8.95
C SER A 60 10.20 4.32 -9.74
N ARG A 61 10.30 4.24 -11.09
CA ARG A 61 10.31 5.45 -11.95
C ARG A 61 8.98 6.18 -11.91
N ILE A 62 7.86 5.46 -11.92
CA ILE A 62 6.51 6.04 -11.83
C ILE A 62 6.33 6.74 -10.47
N TYR A 63 6.70 6.08 -9.38
CA TYR A 63 6.66 6.68 -8.06
C TYR A 63 7.42 8.01 -8.01
N LYS A 64 8.68 8.02 -8.41
CA LYS A 64 9.53 9.23 -8.43
C LYS A 64 8.95 10.36 -9.29
N LYS A 65 8.35 10.01 -10.44
CA LYS A 65 7.74 10.98 -11.37
C LYS A 65 6.51 11.66 -10.77
N PHE A 66 5.69 10.92 -10.03
CA PHE A 66 4.38 11.39 -9.56
C PHE A 66 4.29 11.69 -8.07
N LYS A 67 5.34 11.40 -7.29
CA LYS A 67 5.46 11.80 -5.88
C LYS A 67 5.22 13.29 -5.72
N GLY A 68 4.33 13.67 -4.78
CA GLY A 68 3.92 15.04 -4.52
C GLY A 68 3.04 15.69 -5.60
N LYS A 69 2.71 14.97 -6.68
CA LYS A 69 1.85 15.46 -7.78
C LYS A 69 0.51 14.74 -7.85
N LYS A 70 0.47 13.51 -7.41
CA LYS A 70 -0.73 12.66 -7.40
C LYS A 70 -0.83 11.95 -6.06
N LYS A 71 -2.04 11.57 -5.69
CA LYS A 71 -2.23 10.63 -4.59
C LYS A 71 -1.65 9.27 -5.00
N ILE A 72 -0.84 8.68 -4.13
CA ILE A 72 -0.22 7.36 -4.36
C ILE A 72 -0.62 6.43 -3.22
N ILE A 73 -1.08 5.23 -3.57
CA ILE A 73 -1.46 4.20 -2.61
C ILE A 73 -0.65 2.94 -2.94
N GLY A 74 -0.13 2.27 -1.93
CA GLY A 74 0.59 1.00 -2.10
C GLY A 74 -0.01 -0.10 -1.23
N ILE A 75 -0.26 -1.28 -1.81
CA ILE A 75 -0.79 -2.45 -1.10
C ILE A 75 0.24 -3.57 -1.16
N CYS A 76 0.60 -4.13 -0.02
CA CYS A 76 1.55 -5.22 0.17
C CYS A 76 2.91 -4.94 -0.54
N LEU A 77 3.16 -5.50 -1.70
CA LEU A 77 4.33 -5.15 -2.52
C LEU A 77 4.36 -3.64 -2.84
N GLY A 78 3.23 -3.04 -3.15
CA GLY A 78 3.12 -1.60 -3.41
C GLY A 78 3.53 -0.74 -2.21
N PHE A 79 3.19 -1.14 -0.99
CA PHE A 79 3.68 -0.53 0.25
C PHE A 79 5.21 -0.64 0.35
N GLN A 80 5.76 -1.82 0.08
CA GLN A 80 7.20 -2.06 0.09
C GLN A 80 7.91 -1.26 -1.02
N GLN A 81 7.26 -1.09 -2.18
CA GLN A 81 7.75 -0.28 -3.30
C GLN A 81 7.91 1.20 -2.91
N ILE A 82 6.92 1.76 -2.22
CA ILE A 82 7.00 3.13 -1.67
C ILE A 82 8.17 3.24 -0.70
N LEU A 83 8.24 2.35 0.28
CA LEU A 83 9.33 2.34 1.26
C LEU A 83 10.71 2.21 0.62
N TYR A 84 10.86 1.32 -0.36
CA TYR A 84 12.10 1.12 -1.11
C TYR A 84 12.52 2.39 -1.86
N CYS A 85 11.57 3.10 -2.48
CA CYS A 85 11.84 4.37 -3.14
C CYS A 85 12.26 5.47 -2.16
N GLU A 86 11.81 5.40 -0.91
CA GLU A 86 12.21 6.27 0.20
C GLU A 86 13.44 5.74 0.97
N LYS A 87 14.24 4.88 0.33
CA LYS A 87 15.48 4.29 0.87
C LYS A 87 15.28 3.33 2.05
N GLY A 88 14.05 2.89 2.30
CA GLY A 88 13.76 1.82 3.24
C GLY A 88 14.32 0.48 2.78
N LYS A 89 14.87 -0.29 3.69
CA LYS A 89 15.36 -1.65 3.41
C LYS A 89 14.23 -2.65 3.64
N ILE A 90 13.94 -3.44 2.62
CA ILE A 90 12.97 -4.53 2.70
C ILE A 90 13.74 -5.82 2.92
N ILE A 91 13.37 -6.56 3.95
CA ILE A 91 14.03 -7.79 4.38
C ILE A 91 13.03 -8.92 4.60
N GLU A 92 13.51 -10.15 4.61
CA GLU A 92 12.72 -11.30 5.00
C GLU A 92 12.31 -11.23 6.48
N GLN A 93 11.14 -11.74 6.78
CA GLN A 93 10.68 -11.91 8.15
C GLN A 93 10.69 -13.39 8.55
N LYS A 94 10.94 -13.66 9.84
CA LYS A 94 11.05 -15.04 10.36
C LYS A 94 9.77 -15.86 10.13
N LYS A 95 8.59 -15.23 10.32
CA LYS A 95 7.30 -15.89 10.10
C LYS A 95 6.71 -15.45 8.77
N ILE A 96 6.46 -16.39 7.89
CA ILE A 96 5.72 -16.17 6.64
C ILE A 96 4.23 -16.15 6.96
N TYR A 97 3.53 -15.15 6.45
CA TYR A 97 2.07 -15.05 6.52
C TYR A 97 1.49 -15.34 5.14
N HIS A 98 0.57 -16.27 5.07
CA HIS A 98 -0.15 -16.61 3.85
C HIS A 98 -1.60 -16.96 4.19
N GLY A 99 -2.49 -15.96 4.12
CA GLY A 99 -3.89 -16.11 4.51
C GLY A 99 -4.11 -16.10 6.02
N TYR A 100 -3.35 -15.32 6.79
CA TYR A 100 -3.52 -15.17 8.23
C TYR A 100 -4.20 -13.86 8.57
N GLN A 101 -5.22 -13.91 9.41
CA GLN A 101 -5.76 -12.71 10.03
C GLN A 101 -4.88 -12.28 11.20
N SER A 102 -4.59 -11.01 11.30
CA SER A 102 -3.81 -10.41 12.40
C SER A 102 -4.46 -9.13 12.87
N GLN A 103 -4.40 -8.87 14.16
CA GLN A 103 -4.81 -7.58 14.71
C GLN A 103 -3.68 -6.55 14.52
N ILE A 104 -4.03 -5.40 13.95
CA ILE A 104 -3.19 -4.22 13.88
C ILE A 104 -3.74 -3.10 14.74
N LYS A 105 -2.88 -2.18 15.15
CA LYS A 105 -3.21 -1.03 15.99
C LYS A 105 -2.69 0.26 15.36
N VAL A 106 -3.49 1.30 15.36
CA VAL A 106 -3.04 2.67 15.03
C VAL A 106 -2.17 3.19 16.16
N THR A 107 -0.94 3.57 15.85
CA THR A 107 0.07 3.98 16.84
C THR A 107 0.39 5.47 16.81
N SER A 108 0.04 6.17 15.74
CA SER A 108 0.32 7.60 15.54
C SER A 108 -0.90 8.47 15.77
N ASP A 109 -0.69 9.66 16.34
CA ASP A 109 -1.70 10.72 16.44
C ASP A 109 -1.90 11.45 15.10
N ASN A 110 -0.91 11.41 14.21
CA ASN A 110 -0.95 12.05 12.88
C ASN A 110 -1.62 11.19 11.81
N SER A 111 -2.06 9.98 12.16
CA SER A 111 -2.77 9.09 11.24
C SER A 111 -4.14 9.64 10.85
N LEU A 112 -4.58 9.34 9.63
CA LEU A 112 -5.97 9.53 9.22
C LEU A 112 -6.96 8.74 10.09
N PHE A 113 -6.48 7.73 10.80
CA PHE A 113 -7.28 6.86 11.65
C PHE A 113 -7.05 7.20 13.12
N LYS A 114 -8.12 7.10 13.93
CA LYS A 114 -8.05 7.40 15.36
C LYS A 114 -7.00 6.54 16.05
N LYS A 115 -6.07 7.15 16.79
CA LYS A 115 -5.07 6.44 17.60
C LYS A 115 -5.70 5.40 18.53
N ASN A 116 -5.02 4.32 18.72
CA ASN A 116 -5.44 3.13 19.47
C ASN A 116 -6.56 2.31 18.82
N ARG A 117 -7.15 2.75 17.69
CA ARG A 117 -8.09 1.92 16.94
C ARG A 117 -7.40 0.64 16.48
N LYS A 118 -8.12 -0.46 16.54
CA LYS A 118 -7.66 -1.78 16.11
C LYS A 118 -8.46 -2.24 14.91
N PHE A 119 -7.83 -3.04 14.05
CA PHE A 119 -8.45 -3.68 12.89
C PHE A 119 -7.93 -5.11 12.79
N ASN A 120 -8.79 -6.04 12.41
CA ASN A 120 -8.37 -7.37 11.99
C ASN A 120 -8.15 -7.36 10.48
N VAL A 121 -6.96 -7.79 10.04
CA VAL A 121 -6.53 -7.65 8.63
C VAL A 121 -5.90 -8.91 8.10
N GLY A 122 -6.14 -9.17 6.81
CA GLY A 122 -5.52 -10.30 6.09
C GLY A 122 -4.07 -10.00 5.71
N ARG A 123 -3.18 -10.95 5.98
CA ARG A 123 -1.75 -10.86 5.67
C ARG A 123 -1.31 -11.99 4.77
N TYR A 124 -0.50 -11.64 3.74
CA TYR A 124 0.01 -12.57 2.72
C TYR A 124 1.45 -12.22 2.33
N HIS A 125 2.32 -11.92 3.31
CA HIS A 125 3.67 -11.44 3.04
C HIS A 125 4.75 -12.16 3.83
N SER A 126 5.90 -12.38 3.18
CA SER A 126 7.14 -12.91 3.76
C SER A 126 8.20 -11.82 3.98
N LEU A 127 8.00 -10.64 3.40
CA LEU A 127 8.91 -9.51 3.52
C LEU A 127 8.34 -8.43 4.45
N LYS A 128 9.23 -7.64 5.05
CA LYS A 128 8.88 -6.52 5.93
C LYS A 128 9.88 -5.37 5.81
N LEU A 129 9.50 -4.20 6.28
CA LEU A 129 10.41 -3.09 6.49
C LEU A 129 11.44 -3.44 7.57
N LYS A 130 12.73 -3.19 7.29
CA LYS A 130 13.77 -3.17 8.32
C LYS A 130 13.74 -1.82 9.02
N GLU A 131 13.60 -1.82 10.32
CA GLU A 131 13.64 -0.62 11.14
C GLU A 131 15.00 -0.48 11.86
N PRO A 132 15.46 0.73 12.22
CA PRO A 132 14.72 1.98 12.11
C PRO A 132 14.59 2.46 10.65
N PHE A 133 13.46 3.13 10.35
CA PHE A 133 13.19 3.76 9.06
C PHE A 133 12.76 5.21 9.29
N THR A 134 13.38 6.12 8.56
CA THR A 134 13.03 7.54 8.56
C THR A 134 13.01 8.05 7.11
N ALA A 135 11.95 8.75 6.75
CA ALA A 135 11.86 9.46 5.48
C ALA A 135 11.06 10.75 5.69
N LYS A 136 11.36 11.78 4.93
CA LYS A 136 10.76 13.11 5.09
C LYS A 136 9.25 13.04 4.94
N ASN A 137 8.51 13.51 5.94
CA ASN A 137 7.05 13.54 6.02
C ASN A 137 6.36 12.16 6.05
N PHE A 138 7.12 11.05 6.14
CA PHE A 138 6.55 9.71 6.31
C PHE A 138 6.51 9.31 7.77
N GLU A 139 5.43 8.67 8.16
CA GLU A 139 5.25 8.10 9.48
C GLU A 139 4.70 6.68 9.38
N ILE A 140 5.21 5.79 10.24
CA ILE A 140 4.61 4.46 10.43
C ILE A 140 3.42 4.63 11.36
N THR A 141 2.21 4.52 10.80
CA THR A 141 0.98 4.86 11.50
C THR A 141 0.24 3.67 12.09
N MET A 142 0.49 2.46 11.57
CA MET A 142 -0.10 1.24 12.11
C MET A 142 0.94 0.14 12.26
N ARG A 143 0.76 -0.67 13.31
CA ARG A 143 1.64 -1.81 13.63
C ARG A 143 0.83 -3.07 13.95
N CYS A 144 1.41 -4.22 13.67
CA CYS A 144 0.89 -5.49 14.14
C CYS A 144 0.93 -5.54 15.67
N ALA A 145 -0.19 -5.84 16.32
CA ALA A 145 -0.32 -5.82 17.78
C ALA A 145 0.61 -6.80 18.48
N ILE A 146 0.93 -7.93 17.84
CA ILE A 146 1.80 -8.99 18.43
C ILE A 146 3.25 -8.80 18.00
N SER A 147 3.54 -8.70 16.69
CA SER A 147 4.91 -8.69 16.16
C SER A 147 5.54 -7.30 16.08
N ASN A 148 4.78 -6.26 16.33
CA ASN A 148 5.16 -4.84 16.20
C ASN A 148 5.70 -4.42 14.81
N VAL A 149 5.54 -5.29 13.79
CA VAL A 149 5.93 -5.00 12.41
C VAL A 149 5.11 -3.83 11.85
N ALA A 150 5.75 -2.92 11.11
CA ALA A 150 5.10 -1.82 10.42
C ALA A 150 4.04 -2.34 9.43
N MET A 151 2.80 -1.87 9.57
CA MET A 151 1.64 -2.33 8.80
C MET A 151 1.01 -1.23 7.94
N ALA A 152 1.27 0.04 8.25
CA ALA A 152 0.89 1.16 7.41
C ALA A 152 1.89 2.31 7.53
N ILE A 153 2.00 3.07 6.43
CA ILE A 153 2.71 4.34 6.36
C ILE A 153 1.80 5.42 5.79
N GLU A 154 1.98 6.62 6.26
CA GLU A 154 1.28 7.80 5.75
C GLU A 154 2.25 8.97 5.55
N ASN A 155 2.05 9.68 4.44
CA ASN A 155 2.62 11.00 4.18
C ASN A 155 1.46 11.91 3.75
N ASN A 156 0.82 12.54 4.70
CA ASN A 156 -0.36 13.37 4.48
C ASN A 156 -0.05 14.61 3.63
N LYS A 157 1.17 15.14 3.71
CA LYS A 157 1.61 16.29 2.93
C LYS A 157 1.66 16.02 1.43
N GLU A 158 2.16 14.84 1.04
CA GLU A 158 2.31 14.45 -0.37
C GLU A 158 1.21 13.49 -0.82
N LYS A 159 0.24 13.18 0.06
CA LYS A 159 -0.88 12.25 -0.18
C LYS A 159 -0.41 10.86 -0.61
N ILE A 160 0.53 10.29 0.15
CA ILE A 160 1.07 8.96 -0.10
C ILE A 160 0.74 8.04 1.07
N TYR A 161 0.15 6.89 0.78
CA TYR A 161 -0.35 5.95 1.76
C TYR A 161 0.05 4.53 1.39
N GLY A 162 0.32 3.71 2.37
CA GLY A 162 0.65 2.32 2.11
C GLY A 162 0.18 1.39 3.20
N PHE A 163 -0.30 0.21 2.80
CA PHE A 163 -0.69 -0.89 3.67
C PHE A 163 0.14 -2.14 3.35
N GLN A 164 0.79 -2.74 4.37
CA GLN A 164 1.45 -4.03 4.23
C GLN A 164 0.45 -5.18 4.16
N PHE A 165 -0.73 -5.01 4.73
CA PHE A 165 -1.83 -5.96 4.67
C PHE A 165 -2.70 -5.72 3.44
N HIS A 166 -3.65 -6.62 3.20
CA HIS A 166 -4.55 -6.62 2.05
C HIS A 166 -5.94 -6.09 2.44
N PRO A 167 -6.26 -4.80 2.18
CA PRO A 167 -7.58 -4.25 2.47
C PRO A 167 -8.69 -4.87 1.62
N GLU A 168 -8.35 -5.43 0.45
CA GLU A 168 -9.27 -6.11 -0.47
C GLU A 168 -9.57 -7.56 -0.09
N SER A 169 -8.84 -8.11 0.89
CA SER A 169 -9.05 -9.47 1.35
C SER A 169 -10.31 -9.60 2.21
N PHE A 170 -11.04 -10.70 2.07
CA PHE A 170 -12.17 -11.06 2.94
C PHE A 170 -11.75 -11.23 4.42
N LEU A 171 -10.47 -11.46 4.69
CA LEU A 171 -9.91 -11.49 6.04
C LEU A 171 -9.71 -10.10 6.66
N THR A 172 -9.90 -9.03 5.88
CA THR A 172 -9.78 -7.66 6.39
C THR A 172 -11.14 -7.08 6.70
N GLU A 173 -11.37 -6.82 7.99
CA GLU A 173 -12.58 -6.16 8.44
C GLU A 173 -12.57 -4.68 8.01
N ASN A 174 -13.71 -4.23 7.48
CA ASN A 174 -13.88 -2.84 7.06
C ASN A 174 -12.88 -2.33 6.00
N GLY A 175 -12.38 -3.21 5.12
CA GLY A 175 -11.42 -2.84 4.07
C GLY A 175 -11.86 -1.66 3.20
N ASN A 176 -13.15 -1.62 2.81
CA ASN A 176 -13.73 -0.50 2.06
C ASN A 176 -13.70 0.83 2.84
N LEU A 177 -13.89 0.78 4.17
CA LEU A 177 -13.80 1.98 5.01
C LEU A 177 -12.35 2.52 5.05
N LEU A 178 -11.35 1.63 5.09
CA LEU A 178 -9.95 2.01 5.04
C LEU A 178 -9.63 2.72 3.73
N ILE A 179 -10.03 2.16 2.60
CA ILE A 179 -9.80 2.74 1.26
C ILE A 179 -10.56 4.06 1.10
N LYS A 180 -11.85 4.12 1.48
CA LYS A 180 -12.65 5.34 1.45
C LYS A 180 -11.97 6.48 2.21
N LYS A 181 -11.45 6.21 3.42
CA LYS A 181 -10.79 7.20 4.26
C LYS A 181 -9.54 7.79 3.58
N ILE A 182 -8.71 6.94 2.96
CA ILE A 182 -7.52 7.39 2.22
C ILE A 182 -7.89 8.16 0.95
N LEU A 183 -8.90 7.71 0.23
CA LEU A 183 -9.33 8.40 -0.99
C LEU A 183 -9.89 9.80 -0.70
N SER A 184 -10.49 10.00 0.48
CA SER A 184 -11.08 11.28 0.90
C SER A 184 -10.07 12.26 1.52
N ALA A 185 -8.83 11.86 1.82
CA ALA A 185 -7.78 12.66 2.47
C ALA A 185 -7.06 13.66 1.53
#